data_79dd6f41bcbe42f042f04819259cc365
#
_entry.id   79dd6f41bcbe42f042f04819259cc365
#
_cell.length_a   1.000
_cell.length_b   1.000
_cell.length_c   1.000
_cell.angle_alpha   90.00
_cell.angle_beta   90.00
_cell.angle_gamma   90.00
#
_symmetry.space_group_name_H-M   'P 1'
#
loop_
_entity.id
_entity.type
_entity.pdbx_description
1 polymer ?
#
loop_
_entity_poly.entity_id
_entity_poly.type
_entity_poly.pdbx_seq_one_letter_code
_entity_poly.pdbx_strand_id
1 'polypeptide(L)'
;MEILNDISFVFEKGKTNLIIGKSGSGKSVLTKCIVGLLEPDIGDVYYDDIKFSSLKSQDKKKVRKQIGMLFQGSALFDSLTVEENIAFPLRMFTKMTEEEIIERVNFCLKRVNILNKNSLYPSEISGGMQKRVAIARAISMKPKYLFCDEPNSGLDPVTAIVIDELIQELTKEYQMTTIVITHDMNSVLEIGENILFIDSGVKKWEGNKEEILDVKVKELYDFVYVSKFLQKMKK
;
A
#
# COMPACT_ATOMS: atom_id res chain seq x y z
N MET A 1 16.83 21.02 -4.73
CA MET A 1 15.41 21.19 -5.11
C MET A 1 14.60 20.52 -3.99
N GLU A 2 13.79 21.27 -3.28
CA GLU A 2 12.95 20.75 -2.20
C GLU A 2 11.77 19.96 -2.81
N ILE A 3 11.61 18.70 -2.42
CA ILE A 3 10.59 17.82 -2.99
C ILE A 3 9.41 17.69 -2.03
N LEU A 4 9.68 17.67 -0.71
CA LEU A 4 8.67 17.62 0.34
C LEU A 4 8.92 18.77 1.31
N ASN A 5 7.85 19.44 1.74
CA ASN A 5 7.93 20.57 2.65
C ASN A 5 6.83 20.46 3.72
N ASP A 6 7.26 20.38 4.97
CA ASP A 6 6.42 20.42 6.18
C ASP A 6 5.20 19.50 6.13
N ILE A 7 5.44 18.18 5.93
CA ILE A 7 4.39 17.16 5.94
C ILE A 7 4.38 16.46 7.29
N SER A 8 3.34 16.72 8.09
CA SER A 8 3.05 15.96 9.31
C SER A 8 1.71 15.27 9.18
N PHE A 9 1.65 13.94 9.41
CA PHE A 9 0.45 13.13 9.30
C PHE A 9 0.56 11.87 10.16
N VAL A 10 -0.58 11.40 10.67
CA VAL A 10 -0.66 10.16 11.46
C VAL A 10 -1.44 9.11 10.69
N PHE A 11 -0.79 7.97 10.40
CA PHE A 11 -1.43 6.81 9.81
C PHE A 11 -2.06 5.96 10.91
N GLU A 12 -3.37 5.79 10.85
CA GLU A 12 -4.14 5.13 11.90
C GLU A 12 -4.11 3.61 11.74
N LYS A 13 -3.95 2.92 12.88
CA LYS A 13 -3.98 1.46 12.94
C LYS A 13 -5.39 0.92 12.68
N GLY A 14 -5.46 -0.22 11.98
CA GLY A 14 -6.72 -0.88 11.64
C GLY A 14 -7.52 -0.18 10.55
N LYS A 15 -6.95 0.89 9.95
CA LYS A 15 -7.57 1.66 8.87
C LYS A 15 -6.76 1.60 7.58
N THR A 16 -7.47 1.80 6.48
CA THR A 16 -6.87 2.12 5.18
C THR A 16 -6.59 3.61 5.12
N ASN A 17 -5.31 3.95 5.21
CA ASN A 17 -4.82 5.32 5.11
C ASN A 17 -4.39 5.57 3.66
N LEU A 18 -4.84 6.64 3.05
CA LEU A 18 -4.51 6.97 1.67
C LEU A 18 -3.57 8.17 1.57
N ILE A 19 -2.57 8.07 0.72
CA ILE A 19 -1.78 9.20 0.24
C ILE A 19 -2.20 9.48 -1.18
N ILE A 20 -2.87 10.60 -1.41
CA ILE A 20 -3.41 10.97 -2.72
C ILE A 20 -2.78 12.26 -3.25
N GLY A 21 -2.88 12.46 -4.56
CA GLY A 21 -2.35 13.64 -5.25
C GLY A 21 -1.94 13.34 -6.68
N LYS A 22 -1.68 14.39 -7.45
CA LYS A 22 -1.26 14.28 -8.86
C LYS A 22 0.06 13.54 -9.02
N SER A 23 0.34 13.04 -10.22
CA SER A 23 1.66 12.52 -10.54
C SER A 23 2.73 13.59 -10.30
N GLY A 24 3.86 13.22 -9.70
CA GLY A 24 4.92 14.16 -9.35
C GLY A 24 4.70 15.00 -8.08
N SER A 25 3.59 14.83 -7.35
CA SER A 25 3.33 15.62 -6.14
C SER A 25 4.17 15.26 -4.90
N GLY A 26 5.05 14.25 -4.99
CA GLY A 26 5.93 13.83 -3.89
C GLY A 26 5.53 12.56 -3.15
N LYS A 27 4.39 11.92 -3.48
CA LYS A 27 3.87 10.72 -2.79
C LYS A 27 4.89 9.59 -2.64
N SER A 28 5.55 9.22 -3.75
CA SER A 28 6.54 8.14 -3.76
C SER A 28 7.81 8.50 -2.97
N VAL A 29 8.18 9.79 -2.93
CA VAL A 29 9.31 10.26 -2.11
C VAL A 29 8.96 10.17 -0.63
N LEU A 30 7.76 10.63 -0.24
CA LEU A 30 7.26 10.49 1.13
C LEU A 30 7.24 9.02 1.56
N THR A 31 6.71 8.13 0.73
CA THR A 31 6.69 6.70 1.02
C THR A 31 8.10 6.14 1.23
N LYS A 32 9.06 6.51 0.36
CA LYS A 32 10.46 6.10 0.50
C LYS A 32 11.09 6.61 1.80
N CYS A 33 10.75 7.81 2.24
CA CYS A 33 11.18 8.32 3.55
C CYS A 33 10.56 7.51 4.69
N ILE A 34 9.26 7.22 4.62
CA ILE A 34 8.57 6.45 5.67
C ILE A 34 9.18 5.05 5.81
N VAL A 35 9.38 4.31 4.72
CA VAL A 35 9.98 2.95 4.77
C VAL A 35 11.51 2.96 4.97
N GLY A 36 12.11 4.15 5.00
CA GLY A 36 13.53 4.35 5.25
C GLY A 36 14.45 3.97 4.08
N LEU A 37 13.96 4.07 2.84
CA LEU A 37 14.77 3.99 1.63
C LEU A 37 15.44 5.32 1.31
N LEU A 38 14.86 6.42 1.77
CA LEU A 38 15.43 7.77 1.79
C LEU A 38 15.41 8.28 3.23
N GLU A 39 16.38 9.12 3.58
CA GLU A 39 16.39 9.84 4.86
C GLU A 39 15.88 11.26 4.60
N PRO A 40 14.88 11.76 5.37
CA PRO A 40 14.48 13.16 5.26
C PRO A 40 15.60 14.06 5.78
N ASP A 41 15.81 15.22 5.14
CA ASP A 41 16.80 16.21 5.60
C ASP A 41 16.39 16.82 6.95
N ILE A 42 15.08 17.03 7.15
CA ILE A 42 14.49 17.56 8.39
C ILE A 42 13.22 16.76 8.70
N GLY A 43 12.95 16.53 9.98
CA GLY A 43 11.79 15.79 10.46
C GLY A 43 12.10 14.34 10.78
N ASP A 44 11.09 13.64 11.27
CA ASP A 44 11.23 12.30 11.81
C ASP A 44 10.09 11.39 11.38
N VAL A 45 10.40 10.10 11.27
CA VAL A 45 9.41 9.03 11.06
C VAL A 45 9.31 8.21 12.34
N TYR A 46 8.09 7.95 12.76
CA TYR A 46 7.78 7.12 13.92
C TYR A 46 6.98 5.87 13.49
N TYR A 47 7.32 4.74 14.06
CA TYR A 47 6.55 3.49 14.00
C TYR A 47 6.09 3.17 15.42
N ASP A 48 4.81 3.35 15.71
CA ASP A 48 4.27 3.43 17.07
C ASP A 48 5.10 4.48 17.87
N ASP A 49 5.66 4.12 19.00
CA ASP A 49 6.51 5.00 19.83
C ASP A 49 7.99 4.98 19.42
N ILE A 50 8.35 4.28 18.35
CA ILE A 50 9.74 4.10 17.93
C ILE A 50 10.12 5.18 16.92
N LYS A 51 11.04 6.08 17.30
CA LYS A 51 11.66 7.05 16.40
C LYS A 51 12.58 6.32 15.41
N PHE A 52 12.06 5.99 14.22
CA PHE A 52 12.74 5.19 13.22
C PHE A 52 13.98 5.87 12.65
N SER A 53 13.92 7.19 12.44
CA SER A 53 15.05 7.99 11.90
C SER A 53 16.31 7.88 12.76
N SER A 54 16.18 7.75 14.08
CA SER A 54 17.31 7.64 15.03
C SER A 54 17.84 6.23 15.24
N LEU A 55 17.20 5.20 14.68
CA LEU A 55 17.60 3.82 14.87
C LEU A 55 18.90 3.48 14.15
N LYS A 56 19.70 2.60 14.78
CA LYS A 56 20.85 1.96 14.14
C LYS A 56 20.38 0.99 13.04
N SER A 57 21.24 0.71 12.06
CA SER A 57 20.92 -0.14 10.90
C SER A 57 20.31 -1.51 11.28
N GLN A 58 20.79 -2.15 12.35
CA GLN A 58 20.25 -3.43 12.82
C GLN A 58 18.80 -3.32 13.32
N ASP A 59 18.46 -2.23 14.01
CA ASP A 59 17.11 -2.01 14.53
C ASP A 59 16.17 -1.53 13.44
N LYS A 60 16.64 -0.72 12.48
CA LYS A 60 15.89 -0.42 11.24
C LYS A 60 15.49 -1.71 10.50
N LYS A 61 16.36 -2.74 10.44
CA LYS A 61 16.01 -4.05 9.86
C LYS A 61 14.88 -4.75 10.60
N LYS A 62 14.82 -4.64 11.94
CA LYS A 62 13.71 -5.25 12.73
C LYS A 62 12.37 -4.60 12.41
N VAL A 63 12.32 -3.27 12.27
CA VAL A 63 11.11 -2.54 11.87
C VAL A 63 10.72 -2.93 10.45
N ARG A 64 11.67 -2.93 9.50
CA ARG A 64 11.39 -3.30 8.10
C ARG A 64 10.82 -4.70 7.92
N LYS A 65 11.18 -5.67 8.78
CA LYS A 65 10.57 -7.00 8.77
C LYS A 65 9.07 -6.99 9.13
N GLN A 66 8.58 -5.91 9.74
CA GLN A 66 7.18 -5.72 10.05
C GLN A 66 6.42 -4.97 8.95
N ILE A 67 7.08 -4.64 7.85
CA ILE A 67 6.50 -3.94 6.69
C ILE A 67 6.27 -4.95 5.57
N GLY A 68 5.03 -5.06 5.11
CA GLY A 68 4.67 -5.67 3.85
C GLY A 68 4.58 -4.61 2.76
N MET A 69 4.98 -4.93 1.53
CA MET A 69 4.95 -3.95 0.45
C MET A 69 4.43 -4.56 -0.85
N LEU A 70 3.40 -3.92 -1.41
CA LEU A 70 2.89 -4.14 -2.75
C LEU A 70 3.37 -2.99 -3.64
N PHE A 71 4.18 -3.30 -4.63
CA PHE A 71 4.68 -2.33 -5.61
C PHE A 71 3.72 -2.18 -6.79
N GLN A 72 3.75 -1.04 -7.47
CA GLN A 72 2.90 -0.73 -8.63
C GLN A 72 2.90 -1.85 -9.69
N GLY A 73 4.06 -2.37 -10.06
CA GLY A 73 4.21 -3.47 -11.03
C GLY A 73 4.12 -4.88 -10.42
N SER A 74 3.53 -5.05 -9.21
CA SER A 74 3.55 -6.31 -8.44
C SER A 74 4.96 -6.75 -8.02
N ALA A 75 5.98 -6.47 -8.80
CA ALA A 75 7.38 -6.82 -8.60
C ALA A 75 7.58 -8.30 -8.20
N LEU A 76 6.83 -9.21 -8.82
CA LEU A 76 7.05 -10.64 -8.71
C LEU A 76 8.36 -11.00 -9.42
N PHE A 77 9.04 -12.00 -8.91
CA PHE A 77 10.20 -12.59 -9.58
C PHE A 77 9.70 -13.51 -10.70
N ASP A 78 9.97 -13.16 -11.94
CA ASP A 78 9.50 -13.92 -13.12
C ASP A 78 10.09 -15.33 -13.18
N SER A 79 11.26 -15.53 -12.59
CA SER A 79 11.96 -16.83 -12.52
C SER A 79 11.47 -17.73 -11.38
N LEU A 80 10.58 -17.25 -10.53
CA LEU A 80 10.01 -17.99 -9.41
C LEU A 80 8.53 -18.27 -9.65
N THR A 81 8.07 -19.43 -9.20
CA THR A 81 6.65 -19.79 -9.20
C THR A 81 5.85 -18.88 -8.24
N VAL A 82 4.52 -18.97 -8.29
CA VAL A 82 3.60 -18.30 -7.36
C VAL A 82 3.95 -18.67 -5.91
N GLU A 83 4.13 -19.96 -5.62
CA GLU A 83 4.53 -20.44 -4.29
C GLU A 83 5.86 -19.86 -3.85
N GLU A 84 6.88 -19.94 -4.70
CA GLU A 84 8.22 -19.46 -4.40
C GLU A 84 8.27 -17.95 -4.19
N ASN A 85 7.48 -17.17 -4.94
CA ASN A 85 7.34 -15.73 -4.74
C ASN A 85 6.84 -15.40 -3.33
N ILE A 86 5.84 -16.13 -2.83
CA ILE A 86 5.27 -15.91 -1.49
C ILE A 86 6.20 -16.47 -0.41
N ALA A 87 6.86 -17.60 -0.66
CA ALA A 87 7.82 -18.22 0.24
C ALA A 87 9.11 -17.40 0.41
N PHE A 88 9.48 -16.61 -0.60
CA PHE A 88 10.75 -15.87 -0.64
C PHE A 88 11.05 -15.09 0.65
N PRO A 89 10.18 -14.18 1.14
CA PRO A 89 10.47 -13.46 2.37
C PRO A 89 10.51 -14.37 3.61
N LEU A 90 9.74 -15.44 3.64
CA LEU A 90 9.75 -16.41 4.74
C LEU A 90 11.11 -17.12 4.84
N ARG A 91 11.62 -17.63 3.72
CA ARG A 91 12.95 -18.27 3.64
C ARG A 91 14.08 -17.30 4.01
N MET A 92 13.98 -16.04 3.59
CA MET A 92 15.03 -15.05 3.83
C MET A 92 15.06 -14.51 5.27
N PHE A 93 13.92 -14.42 5.94
CA PHE A 93 13.81 -13.64 7.17
C PHE A 93 13.30 -14.40 8.39
N THR A 94 12.92 -15.68 8.23
CA THR A 94 12.44 -16.53 9.35
C THR A 94 13.35 -17.77 9.54
N LYS A 95 13.02 -18.55 10.57
CA LYS A 95 13.62 -19.86 10.85
C LYS A 95 12.58 -20.98 10.68
N MET A 96 11.52 -20.74 9.90
CA MET A 96 10.48 -21.73 9.63
C MET A 96 11.02 -22.90 8.84
N THR A 97 10.50 -24.10 9.11
CA THR A 97 10.78 -25.28 8.27
C THR A 97 10.11 -25.15 6.90
N GLU A 98 10.48 -25.95 5.93
CA GLU A 98 9.83 -25.92 4.61
C GLU A 98 8.33 -26.30 4.72
N GLU A 99 7.96 -27.20 5.61
CA GLU A 99 6.57 -27.58 5.84
C GLU A 99 5.76 -26.39 6.38
N GLU A 100 6.29 -25.67 7.36
CA GLU A 100 5.68 -24.45 7.90
C GLU A 100 5.57 -23.34 6.85
N ILE A 101 6.56 -23.21 5.97
CA ILE A 101 6.55 -22.25 4.86
C ILE A 101 5.45 -22.60 3.86
N ILE A 102 5.34 -23.85 3.43
CA ILE A 102 4.32 -24.32 2.49
C ILE A 102 2.92 -24.09 3.09
N GLU A 103 2.71 -24.46 4.35
CA GLU A 103 1.44 -24.21 5.04
C GLU A 103 1.09 -22.72 5.05
N ARG A 104 2.05 -21.86 5.38
CA ARG A 104 1.87 -20.41 5.39
C ARG A 104 1.59 -19.84 4.00
N VAL A 105 2.26 -20.31 2.97
CA VAL A 105 2.02 -19.94 1.57
C VAL A 105 0.59 -20.29 1.15
N ASN A 106 0.16 -21.53 1.42
CA ASN A 106 -1.18 -21.98 1.07
C ASN A 106 -2.26 -21.19 1.82
N PHE A 107 -2.01 -20.86 3.09
CA PHE A 107 -2.88 -19.94 3.83
C PHE A 107 -2.98 -18.58 3.14
N CYS A 108 -1.86 -17.97 2.75
CA CYS A 108 -1.86 -16.67 2.08
C CYS A 108 -2.56 -16.72 0.71
N LEU A 109 -2.33 -17.77 -0.07
CA LEU A 109 -3.01 -17.97 -1.36
C LEU A 109 -4.52 -18.10 -1.20
N LYS A 110 -4.97 -18.82 -0.18
CA LYS A 110 -6.40 -18.93 0.13
C LYS A 110 -7.01 -17.59 0.49
N ARG A 111 -6.29 -16.76 1.27
CA ARG A 111 -6.75 -15.40 1.67
C ARG A 111 -6.95 -14.46 0.49
N VAL A 112 -6.19 -14.64 -0.58
CA VAL A 112 -6.30 -13.82 -1.80
C VAL A 112 -7.11 -14.51 -2.91
N ASN A 113 -7.86 -15.56 -2.58
CA ASN A 113 -8.68 -16.35 -3.52
C ASN A 113 -7.91 -16.86 -4.73
N ILE A 114 -6.71 -17.40 -4.50
CA ILE A 114 -5.90 -18.10 -5.51
C ILE A 114 -5.74 -19.55 -5.06
N LEU A 115 -6.34 -20.48 -5.80
CA LEU A 115 -6.32 -21.92 -5.49
C LEU A 115 -5.66 -22.69 -6.66
N ASN A 116 -4.89 -23.71 -6.31
CA ASN A 116 -4.28 -24.65 -7.27
C ASN A 116 -3.41 -23.98 -8.37
N LYS A 117 -2.68 -22.90 -7.99
CA LYS A 117 -1.82 -22.15 -8.89
C LYS A 117 -0.37 -22.05 -8.38
N ASN A 118 -0.01 -22.84 -7.38
CA ASN A 118 1.28 -22.79 -6.69
C ASN A 118 2.47 -22.88 -7.65
N SER A 119 2.40 -23.83 -8.63
CA SER A 119 3.47 -24.16 -9.57
C SER A 119 3.52 -23.25 -10.79
N LEU A 120 2.55 -22.36 -10.99
CA LEU A 120 2.55 -21.46 -12.15
C LEU A 120 3.55 -20.32 -11.95
N TYR A 121 4.08 -19.82 -13.07
CA TYR A 121 4.92 -18.63 -13.11
C TYR A 121 4.07 -17.36 -13.27
N PRO A 122 4.60 -16.17 -12.93
CA PRO A 122 3.88 -14.89 -13.11
C PRO A 122 3.37 -14.70 -14.55
N SER A 123 4.10 -15.13 -15.57
CA SER A 123 3.70 -15.06 -16.97
C SER A 123 2.49 -15.92 -17.34
N GLU A 124 2.13 -16.91 -16.51
CA GLU A 124 1.04 -17.85 -16.76
C GLU A 124 -0.27 -17.45 -16.05
N ILE A 125 -0.27 -16.33 -15.34
CA ILE A 125 -1.43 -15.81 -14.59
C ILE A 125 -1.79 -14.39 -15.02
N SER A 126 -3.08 -14.03 -14.86
CA SER A 126 -3.56 -12.70 -15.23
C SER A 126 -2.97 -11.58 -14.35
N GLY A 127 -2.98 -10.33 -14.83
CA GLY A 127 -2.49 -9.18 -14.08
C GLY A 127 -3.18 -9.03 -12.70
N GLY A 128 -4.50 -9.23 -12.63
CA GLY A 128 -5.24 -9.24 -11.36
C GLY A 128 -4.80 -10.37 -10.42
N MET A 129 -4.47 -11.56 -10.96
CA MET A 129 -3.89 -12.64 -10.16
C MET A 129 -2.47 -12.29 -9.69
N GLN A 130 -1.64 -11.68 -10.54
CA GLN A 130 -0.30 -11.22 -10.13
C GLN A 130 -0.38 -10.23 -8.96
N LYS A 131 -1.33 -9.29 -8.98
CA LYS A 131 -1.58 -8.37 -7.85
C LYS A 131 -1.95 -9.12 -6.58
N ARG A 132 -2.86 -10.09 -6.66
CA ARG A 132 -3.24 -10.92 -5.50
C ARG A 132 -2.07 -11.75 -4.97
N VAL A 133 -1.25 -12.34 -5.82
CA VAL A 133 -0.01 -13.04 -5.40
C VAL A 133 0.95 -12.08 -4.71
N ALA A 134 1.12 -10.87 -5.22
CA ALA A 134 1.98 -9.86 -4.60
C ALA A 134 1.43 -9.40 -3.23
N ILE A 135 0.10 -9.31 -3.06
CA ILE A 135 -0.54 -9.09 -1.75
C ILE A 135 -0.27 -10.28 -0.82
N ALA A 136 -0.45 -11.52 -1.30
CA ALA A 136 -0.16 -12.72 -0.53
C ALA A 136 1.29 -12.75 -0.04
N ARG A 137 2.25 -12.37 -0.90
CA ARG A 137 3.65 -12.21 -0.53
C ARG A 137 3.85 -11.13 0.54
N ALA A 138 3.20 -9.98 0.37
CA ALA A 138 3.31 -8.87 1.32
C ALA A 138 2.80 -9.23 2.71
N ILE A 139 1.73 -10.04 2.83
CA ILE A 139 1.16 -10.45 4.12
C ILE A 139 1.78 -11.74 4.70
N SER A 140 2.66 -12.42 3.95
CA SER A 140 3.21 -13.72 4.37
C SER A 140 3.95 -13.64 5.72
N MET A 141 4.66 -12.56 5.97
CA MET A 141 5.41 -12.28 7.21
C MET A 141 4.54 -11.78 8.37
N LYS A 142 3.20 -11.71 8.22
CA LYS A 142 2.28 -11.10 9.21
C LYS A 142 2.69 -9.67 9.57
N PRO A 143 2.79 -8.77 8.60
CA PRO A 143 3.27 -7.41 8.85
C PRO A 143 2.32 -6.64 9.76
N LYS A 144 2.87 -5.64 10.50
CA LYS A 144 2.06 -4.64 11.20
C LYS A 144 1.66 -3.49 10.28
N TYR A 145 2.48 -3.22 9.27
CA TYR A 145 2.34 -2.11 8.33
C TYR A 145 2.30 -2.64 6.91
N LEU A 146 1.28 -2.28 6.14
CA LEU A 146 1.15 -2.68 4.74
C LEU A 146 1.19 -1.44 3.85
N PHE A 147 2.13 -1.39 2.92
CA PHE A 147 2.23 -0.33 1.93
C PHE A 147 1.81 -0.86 0.57
N CYS A 148 0.87 -0.17 -0.09
CA CYS A 148 0.36 -0.50 -1.42
C CYS A 148 0.59 0.71 -2.34
N ASP A 149 1.53 0.58 -3.27
CA ASP A 149 1.81 1.64 -4.25
C ASP A 149 1.05 1.36 -5.54
N GLU A 150 0.03 2.19 -5.82
CA GLU A 150 -0.85 2.09 -6.99
C GLU A 150 -1.39 0.65 -7.20
N PRO A 151 -2.09 0.05 -6.22
CA PRO A 151 -2.48 -1.36 -6.25
C PRO A 151 -3.32 -1.71 -7.48
N ASN A 152 -4.12 -0.78 -7.97
CA ASN A 152 -5.08 -0.96 -9.07
C ASN A 152 -4.52 -0.58 -10.45
N SER A 153 -3.27 -0.12 -10.52
CA SER A 153 -2.66 0.27 -11.79
C SER A 153 -2.66 -0.87 -12.82
N GLY A 154 -3.23 -0.59 -14.00
CA GLY A 154 -3.28 -1.55 -15.11
C GLY A 154 -4.38 -2.61 -15.02
N LEU A 155 -5.31 -2.49 -14.06
CA LEU A 155 -6.46 -3.37 -13.91
C LEU A 155 -7.73 -2.77 -14.53
N ASP A 156 -8.66 -3.63 -14.92
CA ASP A 156 -10.01 -3.20 -15.26
C ASP A 156 -10.78 -2.76 -13.98
N PRO A 157 -11.84 -1.95 -14.12
CA PRO A 157 -12.55 -1.38 -12.98
C PRO A 157 -13.13 -2.43 -12.01
N VAL A 158 -13.59 -3.57 -12.51
CA VAL A 158 -14.18 -4.62 -11.67
C VAL A 158 -13.09 -5.30 -10.83
N THR A 159 -11.97 -5.62 -11.46
CA THR A 159 -10.82 -6.21 -10.77
C THR A 159 -10.22 -5.22 -9.75
N ALA A 160 -10.20 -3.92 -10.05
CA ALA A 160 -9.73 -2.88 -9.14
C ALA A 160 -10.54 -2.85 -7.84
N ILE A 161 -11.87 -2.89 -7.92
CA ILE A 161 -12.75 -2.95 -6.75
C ILE A 161 -12.42 -4.17 -5.88
N VAL A 162 -12.26 -5.35 -6.50
CA VAL A 162 -11.92 -6.57 -5.76
C VAL A 162 -10.57 -6.47 -5.03
N ILE A 163 -9.60 -5.76 -5.60
CA ILE A 163 -8.30 -5.52 -4.94
C ILE A 163 -8.45 -4.55 -3.76
N ASP A 164 -9.25 -3.49 -3.90
CA ASP A 164 -9.51 -2.52 -2.84
C ASP A 164 -10.23 -3.18 -1.66
N GLU A 165 -11.29 -3.93 -1.92
CA GLU A 165 -12.03 -4.71 -0.92
C GLU A 165 -11.08 -5.68 -0.18
N LEU A 166 -10.26 -6.43 -0.91
CA LEU A 166 -9.29 -7.37 -0.33
C LEU A 166 -8.30 -6.65 0.60
N ILE A 167 -7.75 -5.50 0.19
CA ILE A 167 -6.84 -4.71 1.01
C ILE A 167 -7.55 -4.24 2.29
N GLN A 168 -8.79 -3.76 2.19
CA GLN A 168 -9.57 -3.31 3.34
C GLN A 168 -9.91 -4.45 4.29
N GLU A 169 -10.35 -5.62 3.77
CA GLU A 169 -10.61 -6.81 4.57
C GLU A 169 -9.38 -7.26 5.36
N LEU A 170 -8.23 -7.39 4.69
CA LEU A 170 -6.97 -7.78 5.32
C LEU A 170 -6.54 -6.77 6.38
N THR A 171 -6.72 -5.47 6.12
CA THR A 171 -6.42 -4.40 7.06
C THR A 171 -7.21 -4.56 8.36
N LYS A 172 -8.52 -4.77 8.25
CA LYS A 172 -9.43 -4.93 9.39
C LYS A 172 -9.18 -6.24 10.14
N GLU A 173 -9.01 -7.34 9.41
CA GLU A 173 -8.79 -8.66 10.01
C GLU A 173 -7.49 -8.74 10.81
N TYR A 174 -6.39 -8.21 10.23
CA TYR A 174 -5.09 -8.27 10.88
C TYR A 174 -4.76 -7.02 11.70
N GLN A 175 -5.66 -6.06 11.76
CA GLN A 175 -5.46 -4.78 12.47
C GLN A 175 -4.15 -4.09 12.06
N MET A 176 -3.85 -4.13 10.75
CA MET A 176 -2.66 -3.48 10.20
C MET A 176 -2.86 -1.97 10.05
N THR A 177 -1.80 -1.21 10.11
CA THR A 177 -1.76 0.14 9.54
C THR A 177 -1.47 0.00 8.06
N THR A 178 -2.50 0.19 7.22
CA THR A 178 -2.34 0.06 5.76
C THR A 178 -2.25 1.44 5.13
N ILE A 179 -1.24 1.65 4.31
CA ILE A 179 -0.98 2.88 3.56
C ILE A 179 -1.12 2.58 2.07
N VAL A 180 -2.09 3.18 1.42
CA VAL A 180 -2.33 3.05 -0.03
C VAL A 180 -1.97 4.36 -0.72
N ILE A 181 -1.07 4.31 -1.66
CA ILE A 181 -0.73 5.43 -2.52
C ILE A 181 -1.54 5.28 -3.80
N THR A 182 -2.38 6.25 -4.10
CA THR A 182 -3.20 6.21 -5.32
C THR A 182 -3.56 7.60 -5.83
N HIS A 183 -3.91 7.65 -7.12
CA HIS A 183 -4.56 8.80 -7.75
C HIS A 183 -5.95 8.44 -8.28
N ASP A 184 -6.41 7.21 -8.06
CA ASP A 184 -7.73 6.74 -8.48
C ASP A 184 -8.80 7.15 -7.46
N MET A 185 -9.72 8.02 -7.91
CA MET A 185 -10.81 8.50 -7.07
C MET A 185 -11.83 7.43 -6.69
N ASN A 186 -11.95 6.34 -7.47
CA ASN A 186 -12.83 5.23 -7.08
C ASN A 186 -12.30 4.56 -5.82
N SER A 187 -11.00 4.23 -5.79
CA SER A 187 -10.35 3.70 -4.59
C SER A 187 -10.47 4.66 -3.40
N VAL A 188 -10.30 5.97 -3.66
CA VAL A 188 -10.42 6.98 -2.59
C VAL A 188 -11.80 6.96 -1.94
N LEU A 189 -12.85 6.92 -2.75
CA LEU A 189 -14.24 6.90 -2.27
C LEU A 189 -14.65 5.55 -1.66
N GLU A 190 -14.04 4.46 -2.12
CA GLU A 190 -14.35 3.11 -1.63
C GLU A 190 -13.69 2.83 -0.27
N ILE A 191 -12.36 3.00 -0.19
CA ILE A 191 -11.58 2.53 0.95
C ILE A 191 -10.89 3.63 1.78
N GLY A 192 -11.07 4.92 1.46
CA GLY A 192 -10.38 6.04 2.12
C GLY A 192 -10.91 6.36 3.50
N GLU A 193 -10.40 5.69 4.55
CA GLU A 193 -10.81 5.92 5.94
C GLU A 193 -10.03 7.07 6.62
N ASN A 194 -8.80 7.33 6.16
CA ASN A 194 -7.94 8.42 6.61
C ASN A 194 -7.08 8.85 5.43
N ILE A 195 -7.20 10.09 4.97
CA ILE A 195 -6.67 10.54 3.68
C ILE A 195 -5.76 11.73 3.87
N LEU A 196 -4.57 11.65 3.29
CA LEU A 196 -3.60 12.73 3.14
C LEU A 196 -3.55 13.15 1.67
N PHE A 197 -3.91 14.41 1.39
CA PHE A 197 -3.74 14.99 0.06
C PHE A 197 -2.47 15.84 -0.02
N ILE A 198 -1.60 15.48 -0.99
CA ILE A 198 -0.34 16.17 -1.26
C ILE A 198 -0.40 16.81 -2.64
N ASP A 199 -0.10 18.09 -2.68
CA ASP A 199 0.13 18.81 -3.94
C ASP A 199 1.44 19.59 -3.85
N SER A 200 2.28 19.46 -4.90
CA SER A 200 3.57 20.17 -5.00
C SER A 200 4.47 20.03 -3.76
N GLY A 201 4.51 18.82 -3.18
CA GLY A 201 5.35 18.50 -2.02
C GLY A 201 4.82 18.97 -0.68
N VAL A 202 3.61 19.54 -0.60
CA VAL A 202 3.02 20.09 0.62
C VAL A 202 1.73 19.36 0.96
N LYS A 203 1.48 19.12 2.25
CA LYS A 203 0.17 18.70 2.74
C LYS A 203 -0.84 19.83 2.55
N LYS A 204 -1.85 19.62 1.70
CA LYS A 204 -2.90 20.58 1.42
C LYS A 204 -4.19 20.29 2.17
N TRP A 205 -4.43 19.02 2.50
CA TRP A 205 -5.65 18.61 3.19
C TRP A 205 -5.46 17.22 3.82
N GLU A 206 -6.23 16.99 4.87
CA GLU A 206 -6.43 15.68 5.50
C GLU A 206 -7.89 15.51 5.90
N GLY A 207 -8.41 14.28 5.89
CA GLY A 207 -9.79 13.93 6.24
C GLY A 207 -10.11 12.49 5.84
N ASN A 208 -11.36 12.21 5.51
CA ASN A 208 -11.84 10.91 5.11
C ASN A 208 -12.67 10.97 3.81
N LYS A 209 -13.18 9.81 3.36
CA LYS A 209 -13.92 9.69 2.10
C LYS A 209 -15.27 10.43 2.10
N GLU A 210 -15.87 10.64 3.26
CA GLU A 210 -17.10 11.42 3.40
C GLU A 210 -16.81 12.91 3.25
N GLU A 211 -15.76 13.40 3.90
CA GLU A 211 -15.38 14.82 3.92
C GLU A 211 -14.80 15.32 2.60
N ILE A 212 -14.17 14.42 1.81
CA ILE A 212 -13.52 14.80 0.55
C ILE A 212 -14.51 15.33 -0.50
N LEU A 213 -15.78 14.94 -0.43
CA LEU A 213 -16.82 15.38 -1.36
C LEU A 213 -17.25 16.84 -1.12
N ASP A 214 -17.06 17.36 0.09
CA ASP A 214 -17.42 18.74 0.46
C ASP A 214 -16.22 19.68 0.59
N VAL A 215 -15.09 19.26 -0.04
CA VAL A 215 -13.83 20.00 0.08
C VAL A 215 -13.91 21.41 -0.51
N LYS A 216 -13.30 22.37 0.21
CA LYS A 216 -13.17 23.78 -0.20
C LYS A 216 -11.76 24.13 -0.70
N VAL A 217 -10.79 23.27 -0.46
CA VAL A 217 -9.40 23.46 -0.91
C VAL A 217 -9.38 23.32 -2.43
N LYS A 218 -8.99 24.37 -3.13
CA LYS A 218 -9.07 24.46 -4.60
C LYS A 218 -8.33 23.32 -5.29
N GLU A 219 -7.08 23.05 -4.87
CA GLU A 219 -6.23 22.04 -5.49
C GLU A 219 -6.84 20.63 -5.36
N LEU A 220 -7.46 20.34 -4.21
CA LEU A 220 -8.16 19.08 -3.98
C LEU A 220 -9.49 19.03 -4.73
N TYR A 221 -10.24 20.14 -4.76
CA TYR A 221 -11.45 20.23 -5.57
C TYR A 221 -11.16 19.96 -7.05
N ASP A 222 -10.10 20.57 -7.59
CA ASP A 222 -9.68 20.36 -8.96
C ASP A 222 -9.20 18.91 -9.20
N PHE A 223 -8.63 18.24 -8.19
CA PHE A 223 -8.23 16.83 -8.26
C PHE A 223 -9.43 15.90 -8.23
N VAL A 224 -10.37 16.08 -7.32
CA VAL A 224 -11.57 15.25 -7.15
C VAL A 224 -12.50 15.38 -8.35
N TYR A 225 -12.75 16.61 -8.79
CA TYR A 225 -13.74 16.92 -9.82
C TYR A 225 -13.14 17.09 -11.24
N VAL A 226 -11.98 16.50 -11.50
CA VAL A 226 -11.41 16.43 -12.86
C VAL A 226 -12.36 15.74 -13.83
N SER A 227 -13.10 14.71 -13.39
CA SER A 227 -14.06 14.02 -14.25
C SER A 227 -15.41 14.75 -14.32
N LYS A 228 -15.92 14.95 -15.54
CA LYS A 228 -17.28 15.49 -15.75
C LYS A 228 -18.38 14.66 -15.08
N PHE A 229 -18.11 13.40 -14.80
CA PHE A 229 -19.04 12.50 -14.11
C PHE A 229 -19.22 12.93 -12.65
N LEU A 230 -18.13 13.10 -11.90
CA LEU A 230 -18.19 13.55 -10.51
C LEU A 230 -18.74 14.98 -10.38
N GLN A 231 -18.48 15.87 -11.38
CA GLN A 231 -19.09 17.19 -11.43
C GLN A 231 -20.62 17.16 -11.54
N LYS A 232 -21.19 16.15 -12.21
CA LYS A 232 -22.65 15.99 -12.36
C LYS A 232 -23.31 15.41 -11.09
N MET A 233 -22.60 14.64 -10.30
CA MET A 233 -23.15 14.07 -9.05
C MET A 233 -23.31 15.12 -7.93
N LYS A 234 -22.66 16.28 -8.04
CA LYS A 234 -22.76 17.40 -7.08
C LYS A 234 -23.98 18.32 -7.34
N LYS A 235 -24.72 18.12 -8.42
CA LYS A 235 -25.98 18.84 -8.72
C LYS A 235 -27.16 18.04 -8.22
#